data_5db54c8acf44fb23cd32c99b2fdc5f62
#
_entry.id   5db54c8acf44fb23cd32c99b2fdc5f62
#
_cell.length_a   1.000
_cell.length_b   1.000
_cell.length_c   1.000
_cell.angle_alpha   90.00
_cell.angle_beta   90.00
_cell.angle_gamma   90.00
#
_symmetry.space_group_name_H-M   'P 1'
#
loop_
_entity.id
_entity.type
_entity.pdbx_description
1 polymer ?
#
loop_
_entity_poly.entity_id
_entity_poly.type
_entity_poly.pdbx_seq_one_letter_code
_entity_poly.pdbx_strand_id
1 'polypeptide(L)'
;MFGAAVFHRPLLALAIPLLSLFLSDLYINNVVYADFYNHFVWFGSEWVYLAFGLVMGLGRWLLHRSITAGRVGVASLLASAVFFLVTNFGVWVGSGMYPHTPTGLLACYVAGLPFFGNTLLGDLLYSAALFGGYSWATRYWRQPQQVPAAQQKID
;
A
#
# COMPACT_ATOMS: atom_id res chain seq x y z
N MET A 1 -2.81 -2.23 -1.03
CA MET A 1 -4.15 -2.46 -0.47
C MET A 1 -5.27 -2.35 -1.51
N PHE A 2 -5.45 -1.22 -2.22
CA PHE A 2 -6.51 -1.01 -3.23
C PHE A 2 -6.58 -2.12 -4.30
N GLY A 3 -5.47 -2.44 -4.95
CA GLY A 3 -5.43 -3.51 -5.96
C GLY A 3 -5.90 -4.87 -5.43
N ALA A 4 -5.53 -5.22 -4.19
CA ALA A 4 -5.94 -6.46 -3.54
C ALA A 4 -7.45 -6.53 -3.26
N ALA A 5 -8.10 -5.37 -3.08
CA ALA A 5 -9.54 -5.28 -2.84
C ALA A 5 -10.37 -5.29 -4.14
N VAL A 6 -9.85 -4.73 -5.23
CA VAL A 6 -10.60 -4.46 -6.47
C VAL A 6 -10.33 -5.50 -7.56
N PHE A 7 -9.10 -6.00 -7.68
CA PHE A 7 -8.78 -6.97 -8.74
C PHE A 7 -9.27 -8.38 -8.41
N HIS A 8 -9.98 -8.98 -9.36
CA HIS A 8 -10.47 -10.36 -9.25
C HIS A 8 -9.34 -11.40 -9.30
N ARG A 9 -8.23 -11.08 -10.00
CA ARG A 9 -7.06 -11.97 -10.11
C ARG A 9 -6.05 -11.62 -9.00
N PRO A 10 -5.88 -12.47 -7.97
CA PRO A 10 -5.03 -12.18 -6.83
C PRO A 10 -3.55 -12.02 -7.22
N LEU A 11 -3.09 -12.75 -8.24
CA LEU A 11 -1.72 -12.62 -8.74
C LEU A 11 -1.42 -11.23 -9.31
N LEU A 12 -2.34 -10.64 -10.09
CA LEU A 12 -2.15 -9.30 -10.63
C LEU A 12 -2.23 -8.23 -9.54
N ALA A 13 -3.11 -8.42 -8.55
CA ALA A 13 -3.22 -7.53 -7.41
C ALA A 13 -1.93 -7.46 -6.58
N LEU A 14 -1.17 -8.56 -6.55
CA LEU A 14 0.13 -8.67 -5.86
C LEU A 14 1.28 -8.23 -6.77
N ALA A 15 1.31 -8.71 -8.01
CA ALA A 15 2.43 -8.53 -8.93
C ALA A 15 2.63 -7.07 -9.34
N ILE A 16 1.56 -6.32 -9.63
CA ILE A 16 1.67 -4.93 -10.08
C ILE A 16 2.34 -4.03 -9.04
N PRO A 17 1.89 -3.98 -7.76
CA PRO A 17 2.56 -3.17 -6.75
C PRO A 17 3.98 -3.61 -6.46
N LEU A 18 4.25 -4.93 -6.39
CA LEU A 18 5.60 -5.43 -6.13
C LEU A 18 6.57 -5.14 -7.29
N LEU A 19 6.11 -5.25 -8.54
CA LEU A 19 6.91 -4.89 -9.69
C LEU A 19 7.20 -3.38 -9.72
N SER A 20 6.19 -2.55 -9.42
CA SER A 20 6.39 -1.10 -9.31
C SER A 20 7.40 -0.73 -8.22
N LEU A 21 7.31 -1.39 -7.06
CA LEU A 21 8.28 -1.23 -5.97
C LEU A 21 9.67 -1.64 -6.41
N PHE A 22 9.80 -2.81 -7.05
CA PHE A 22 11.08 -3.32 -7.54
C PHE A 22 11.75 -2.37 -8.56
N LEU A 23 10.98 -1.88 -9.55
CA LEU A 23 11.49 -0.92 -10.54
C LEU A 23 11.89 0.41 -9.88
N SER A 24 11.13 0.87 -8.89
CA SER A 24 11.46 2.05 -8.09
C SER A 24 12.76 1.85 -7.31
N ASP A 25 12.92 0.70 -6.63
CA ASP A 25 14.15 0.37 -5.89
C ASP A 25 15.37 0.33 -6.81
N LEU A 26 15.26 -0.29 -7.99
CA LEU A 26 16.35 -0.31 -8.96
C LEU A 26 16.79 1.10 -9.35
N TYR A 27 15.86 1.99 -9.62
CA TYR A 27 16.16 3.37 -9.97
C TYR A 27 16.73 4.16 -8.79
N ILE A 28 16.06 4.11 -7.64
CA ILE A 28 16.44 4.91 -6.47
C ILE A 28 17.81 4.49 -5.95
N ASN A 29 18.07 3.19 -5.79
CA ASN A 29 19.32 2.73 -5.18
C ASN A 29 20.52 2.88 -6.12
N ASN A 30 20.34 2.72 -7.44
CA ASN A 30 21.46 2.72 -8.37
C ASN A 30 21.65 4.04 -9.15
N VAL A 31 20.68 4.98 -9.07
CA VAL A 31 20.77 6.29 -9.71
C VAL A 31 20.76 7.41 -8.67
N VAL A 32 19.77 7.43 -7.79
CA VAL A 32 19.62 8.52 -6.80
C VAL A 32 20.62 8.38 -5.66
N TYR A 33 20.79 7.15 -5.16
CA TYR A 33 21.68 6.82 -4.04
C TYR A 33 22.95 6.06 -4.48
N ALA A 34 23.35 6.18 -5.77
CA ALA A 34 24.53 5.50 -6.30
C ALA A 34 25.80 5.76 -5.49
N ASP A 35 25.97 6.99 -4.99
CA ASP A 35 27.15 7.39 -4.21
C ASP A 35 27.28 6.70 -2.85
N PHE A 36 26.19 6.09 -2.35
CA PHE A 36 26.18 5.38 -1.06
C PHE A 36 26.51 3.89 -1.19
N TYR A 37 26.56 3.35 -2.43
CA TYR A 37 26.77 1.95 -2.69
C TYR A 37 27.96 1.73 -3.63
N ASN A 38 28.84 0.79 -3.27
CA ASN A 38 29.99 0.40 -4.11
C ASN A 38 29.65 -0.75 -5.08
N HIS A 39 28.37 -1.16 -5.15
CA HIS A 39 27.90 -2.29 -5.95
C HIS A 39 26.44 -2.04 -6.39
N PHE A 40 26.03 -2.80 -7.40
CA PHE A 40 24.64 -2.74 -7.87
C PHE A 40 23.68 -3.31 -6.82
N VAL A 41 22.64 -2.55 -6.47
CA VAL A 41 21.63 -2.90 -5.46
C VAL A 41 20.33 -3.29 -6.16
N TRP A 42 19.93 -4.55 -6.03
CA TRP A 42 18.73 -5.07 -6.65
C TRP A 42 17.44 -4.64 -5.94
N PHE A 43 17.46 -4.57 -4.61
CA PHE A 43 16.32 -4.13 -3.78
C PHE A 43 16.82 -3.49 -2.49
N GLY A 44 16.04 -2.53 -1.98
CA GLY A 44 16.46 -1.76 -0.81
C GLY A 44 16.37 -2.54 0.50
N SER A 45 15.27 -3.26 0.72
CA SER A 45 15.06 -4.04 1.96
C SER A 45 13.98 -5.10 1.77
N GLU A 46 14.31 -6.35 2.10
CA GLU A 46 13.37 -7.48 2.11
C GLU A 46 12.20 -7.25 3.07
N TRP A 47 12.42 -6.52 4.15
CA TRP A 47 11.37 -6.18 5.14
C TRP A 47 10.28 -5.28 4.56
N VAL A 48 10.64 -4.41 3.62
CA VAL A 48 9.67 -3.58 2.89
C VAL A 48 8.78 -4.46 2.00
N TYR A 49 9.36 -5.41 1.26
CA TYR A 49 8.60 -6.35 0.44
C TYR A 49 7.68 -7.24 1.28
N LEU A 50 8.18 -7.73 2.43
CA LEU A 50 7.38 -8.48 3.39
C LEU A 50 6.21 -7.64 3.91
N ALA A 51 6.46 -6.40 4.32
CA ALA A 51 5.42 -5.49 4.78
C ALA A 51 4.35 -5.24 3.71
N PHE A 52 4.75 -5.01 2.45
CA PHE A 52 3.81 -4.87 1.33
C PHE A 52 2.95 -6.13 1.13
N GLY A 53 3.54 -7.32 1.21
CA GLY A 53 2.80 -8.59 1.14
C GLY A 53 1.74 -8.70 2.24
N LEU A 54 2.11 -8.40 3.48
CA LEU A 54 1.21 -8.42 4.63
C LEU A 54 0.08 -7.38 4.50
N VAL A 55 0.40 -6.15 4.08
CA VAL A 55 -0.59 -5.09 3.84
C VAL A 55 -1.57 -5.47 2.73
N MET A 56 -1.10 -6.14 1.68
CA MET A 56 -1.98 -6.62 0.62
C MET A 56 -2.89 -7.75 1.10
N GLY A 57 -2.36 -8.70 1.86
CA GLY A 57 -3.14 -9.77 2.49
C GLY A 57 -4.22 -9.21 3.42
N LEU A 58 -3.84 -8.25 4.28
CA LEU A 58 -4.75 -7.54 5.18
C LEU A 58 -5.86 -6.81 4.42
N GLY A 59 -5.49 -6.06 3.37
CA GLY A 59 -6.45 -5.35 2.54
C GLY A 59 -7.46 -6.28 1.87
N ARG A 60 -6.98 -7.42 1.34
CA ARG A 60 -7.86 -8.45 0.79
C ARG A 60 -8.80 -9.03 1.85
N TRP A 61 -8.28 -9.38 3.01
CA TRP A 61 -9.07 -9.96 4.11
C TRP A 61 -10.16 -9.02 4.62
N LEU A 62 -9.83 -7.74 4.81
CA LEU A 62 -10.77 -6.75 5.36
C LEU A 62 -11.80 -6.24 4.33
N LEU A 63 -11.40 -6.14 3.05
CA LEU A 63 -12.19 -5.45 2.03
C LEU A 63 -12.86 -6.37 1.02
N HIS A 64 -12.58 -7.70 1.02
CA HIS A 64 -13.12 -8.63 0.02
C HIS A 64 -14.64 -8.75 0.05
N ARG A 65 -15.29 -8.60 1.21
CA ARG A 65 -16.74 -8.72 1.37
C ARG A 65 -17.48 -7.45 1.00
N SER A 66 -16.94 -6.30 1.39
CA SER A 66 -17.55 -5.00 1.09
C SER A 66 -16.52 -3.88 1.23
N ILE A 67 -16.56 -2.93 0.30
CA ILE A 67 -15.74 -1.72 0.30
C ILE A 67 -16.60 -0.58 0.82
N THR A 68 -16.48 -0.26 2.10
CA THR A 68 -17.13 0.89 2.75
C THR A 68 -16.08 1.86 3.27
N ALA A 69 -16.40 3.15 3.38
CA ALA A 69 -15.46 4.17 3.86
C ALA A 69 -14.87 3.82 5.24
N GLY A 70 -15.70 3.33 6.17
CA GLY A 70 -15.23 2.90 7.48
C GLY A 70 -14.24 1.73 7.42
N ARG A 71 -14.52 0.71 6.59
CA ARG A 71 -13.61 -0.44 6.40
C ARG A 71 -12.30 -0.03 5.73
N VAL A 72 -12.37 0.87 4.75
CA VAL A 72 -11.17 1.42 4.11
C VAL A 72 -10.32 2.18 5.13
N GLY A 73 -10.95 3.02 5.98
CA GLY A 73 -10.25 3.75 7.04
C GLY A 73 -9.56 2.80 8.03
N VAL A 74 -10.27 1.80 8.55
CA VAL A 74 -9.69 0.78 9.46
C VAL A 74 -8.57 0.00 8.77
N ALA A 75 -8.76 -0.41 7.51
CA ALA A 75 -7.74 -1.12 6.75
C ALA A 75 -6.50 -0.26 6.52
N SER A 76 -6.64 1.04 6.27
CA SER A 76 -5.51 1.98 6.11
C SER A 76 -4.73 2.15 7.42
N LEU A 77 -5.43 2.33 8.56
CA LEU A 77 -4.79 2.41 9.87
C LEU A 77 -3.97 1.14 10.20
N LEU A 78 -4.57 -0.02 9.99
CA LEU A 78 -3.90 -1.31 10.23
C LEU A 78 -2.75 -1.54 9.24
N ALA A 79 -2.90 -1.14 7.98
CA ALA A 79 -1.84 -1.22 6.97
C ALA A 79 -0.63 -0.38 7.37
N SER A 80 -0.84 0.88 7.77
CA SER A 80 0.23 1.76 8.26
C SER A 80 0.90 1.20 9.51
N ALA A 81 0.13 0.65 10.46
CA ALA A 81 0.67 0.03 11.67
C ALA A 81 1.52 -1.21 11.34
N VAL A 82 1.03 -2.10 10.48
CA VAL A 82 1.77 -3.31 10.04
C VAL A 82 3.05 -2.90 9.32
N PHE A 83 2.95 -1.95 8.40
CA PHE A 83 4.12 -1.45 7.66
C PHE A 83 5.16 -0.89 8.62
N PHE A 84 4.76 -0.01 9.54
CA PHE A 84 5.63 0.59 10.53
C PHE A 84 6.31 -0.47 11.42
N LEU A 85 5.55 -1.43 11.93
CA LEU A 85 6.09 -2.48 12.81
C LEU A 85 7.10 -3.36 12.08
N VAL A 86 6.78 -3.82 10.88
CA VAL A 86 7.63 -4.76 10.13
C VAL A 86 8.90 -4.07 9.64
N THR A 87 8.80 -2.86 9.08
CA THR A 87 9.99 -2.17 8.54
C THR A 87 10.93 -1.70 9.61
N ASN A 88 10.44 -1.17 10.74
CA ASN A 88 11.31 -0.78 11.86
C ASN A 88 11.92 -1.99 12.56
N PHE A 89 11.21 -3.12 12.66
CA PHE A 89 11.81 -4.38 13.10
C PHE A 89 12.98 -4.78 12.17
N GLY A 90 12.79 -4.67 10.86
CA GLY A 90 13.85 -4.92 9.88
C GLY A 90 15.06 -4.00 10.05
N VAL A 91 14.84 -2.72 10.31
CA VAL A 91 15.91 -1.76 10.63
C VAL A 91 16.67 -2.19 11.89
N TRP A 92 15.96 -2.58 12.95
CA TRP A 92 16.60 -3.04 14.19
C TRP A 92 17.43 -4.30 13.97
N VAL A 93 16.95 -5.25 13.17
CA VAL A 93 17.68 -6.51 12.91
C VAL A 93 18.88 -6.30 11.98
N GLY A 94 18.72 -5.49 10.92
CA GLY A 94 19.64 -5.47 9.78
C GLY A 94 20.58 -4.28 9.71
N SER A 95 20.27 -3.12 10.36
CA SER A 95 21.05 -1.90 10.12
C SER A 95 22.32 -1.76 10.96
N GLY A 96 22.43 -2.49 12.07
CA GLY A 96 23.50 -2.30 13.04
C GLY A 96 23.47 -0.98 13.84
N MET A 97 22.48 -0.09 13.55
CA MET A 97 22.33 1.21 14.23
C MET A 97 21.87 1.10 15.67
N TYR A 98 21.18 0.03 16.02
CA TYR A 98 20.60 -0.20 17.34
C TYR A 98 21.10 -1.51 17.93
N PRO A 99 21.43 -1.56 19.25
CA PRO A 99 21.80 -2.80 19.88
C PRO A 99 20.64 -3.81 19.88
N HIS A 100 20.95 -5.10 19.72
CA HIS A 100 19.95 -6.18 19.70
C HIS A 100 19.47 -6.50 21.14
N THR A 101 18.91 -5.49 21.79
CA THR A 101 18.32 -5.56 23.14
C THR A 101 16.90 -5.01 23.11
N PRO A 102 16.05 -5.32 24.11
CA PRO A 102 14.71 -4.72 24.19
C PRO A 102 14.72 -3.18 24.20
N THR A 103 15.72 -2.56 24.85
CA THR A 103 15.89 -1.10 24.85
C THR A 103 16.29 -0.55 23.49
N GLY A 104 17.14 -1.27 22.74
CA GLY A 104 17.51 -0.91 21.37
C GLY A 104 16.33 -1.03 20.40
N LEU A 105 15.50 -2.05 20.55
CA LEU A 105 14.25 -2.21 19.79
C LEU A 105 13.31 -1.04 20.07
N LEU A 106 13.09 -0.69 21.33
CA LEU A 106 12.26 0.44 21.72
C LEU A 106 12.80 1.76 21.13
N ALA A 107 14.11 1.98 21.20
CA ALA A 107 14.75 3.16 20.62
C ALA A 107 14.53 3.26 19.10
N CYS A 108 14.63 2.14 18.38
CA CYS A 108 14.36 2.07 16.95
C CYS A 108 12.90 2.47 16.63
N TYR A 109 11.93 1.94 17.34
CA TYR A 109 10.52 2.30 17.15
C TYR A 109 10.24 3.77 17.51
N VAL A 110 10.80 4.29 18.59
CA VAL A 110 10.64 5.70 18.99
C VAL A 110 11.22 6.61 17.91
N ALA A 111 12.39 6.30 17.39
CA ALA A 111 13.01 7.06 16.28
C ALA A 111 12.17 7.00 14.97
N GLY A 112 11.43 5.92 14.76
CA GLY A 112 10.53 5.76 13.61
C GLY A 112 9.21 6.54 13.72
N LEU A 113 8.75 6.93 14.92
CA LEU A 113 7.45 7.57 15.14
C LEU A 113 7.20 8.84 14.28
N PRO A 114 8.15 9.75 14.07
CA PRO A 114 7.94 10.90 13.21
C PRO A 114 7.57 10.53 11.77
N PHE A 115 8.12 9.43 11.26
CA PHE A 115 7.85 8.95 9.91
C PHE A 115 6.49 8.23 9.80
N PHE A 116 6.02 7.63 10.91
CA PHE A 116 4.73 6.96 10.96
C PHE A 116 3.57 7.91 10.64
N GLY A 117 3.60 9.14 11.14
CA GLY A 117 2.59 10.16 10.84
C GLY A 117 2.46 10.44 9.34
N ASN A 118 3.59 10.56 8.63
CA ASN A 118 3.61 10.76 7.19
C ASN A 118 3.08 9.54 6.42
N THR A 119 3.44 8.34 6.84
CA THR A 119 2.94 7.07 6.26
C THR A 119 1.43 6.96 6.43
N LEU A 120 0.92 7.22 7.63
CA LEU A 120 -0.51 7.18 7.93
C LEU A 120 -1.29 8.21 7.11
N LEU A 121 -0.81 9.45 7.04
CA LEU A 121 -1.43 10.49 6.24
C LEU A 121 -1.44 10.13 4.75
N GLY A 122 -0.33 9.63 4.23
CA GLY A 122 -0.23 9.13 2.86
C GLY A 122 -1.23 8.00 2.57
N ASP A 123 -1.29 6.99 3.42
CA ASP A 123 -2.22 5.85 3.28
C ASP A 123 -3.68 6.31 3.29
N LEU A 124 -4.05 7.24 4.14
CA LEU A 124 -5.42 7.79 4.20
C LEU A 124 -5.75 8.60 2.94
N LEU A 125 -4.85 9.50 2.51
CA LEU A 125 -5.05 10.32 1.31
C LEU A 125 -5.14 9.48 0.03
N TYR A 126 -4.18 8.57 -0.19
CA TYR A 126 -4.20 7.70 -1.36
C TYR A 126 -5.37 6.71 -1.34
N SER A 127 -5.75 6.20 -0.16
CA SER A 127 -6.93 5.37 -0.05
C SER A 127 -8.20 6.15 -0.37
N ALA A 128 -8.36 7.36 0.14
CA ALA A 128 -9.49 8.21 -0.17
C ALA A 128 -9.57 8.52 -1.68
N ALA A 129 -8.43 8.88 -2.30
CA ALA A 129 -8.36 9.17 -3.73
C ALA A 129 -8.69 7.93 -4.59
N LEU A 130 -8.09 6.78 -4.31
CA LEU A 130 -8.26 5.57 -5.12
C LEU A 130 -9.64 4.93 -4.94
N PHE A 131 -10.09 4.74 -3.70
CA PHE A 131 -11.41 4.15 -3.44
C PHE A 131 -12.55 5.14 -3.74
N GLY A 132 -12.34 6.43 -3.46
CA GLY A 132 -13.29 7.50 -3.82
C GLY A 132 -13.44 7.63 -5.33
N GLY A 133 -12.33 7.71 -6.06
CA GLY A 133 -12.31 7.76 -7.53
C GLY A 133 -12.93 6.51 -8.15
N TYR A 134 -12.61 5.32 -7.64
CA TYR A 134 -13.23 4.07 -8.07
C TYR A 134 -14.74 4.06 -7.84
N SER A 135 -15.21 4.48 -6.66
CA SER A 135 -16.64 4.55 -6.34
C SER A 135 -17.36 5.55 -7.22
N TRP A 136 -16.75 6.69 -7.49
CA TRP A 136 -17.29 7.71 -8.39
C TRP A 136 -17.38 7.19 -9.82
N ALA A 137 -16.30 6.62 -10.35
CA ALA A 137 -16.25 6.06 -11.69
C ALA A 137 -17.29 4.94 -11.88
N THR A 138 -17.40 4.01 -10.94
CA THR A 138 -18.37 2.91 -11.03
C THR A 138 -19.82 3.39 -10.97
N ARG A 139 -20.12 4.46 -10.22
CA ARG A 139 -21.45 5.07 -10.21
C ARG A 139 -21.76 5.76 -11.54
N TYR A 140 -20.81 6.49 -12.09
CA TYR A 140 -20.97 7.21 -13.36
C TYR A 140 -21.21 6.25 -14.54
N TRP A 141 -20.43 5.15 -14.62
CA TRP A 141 -20.55 4.18 -15.70
C TRP A 141 -21.74 3.21 -15.55
N ARG A 142 -22.30 3.07 -14.35
CA ARG A 142 -23.50 2.24 -14.08
C ARG A 142 -24.81 2.99 -14.19
N GLN A 143 -24.84 4.28 -14.49
CA GLN A 143 -26.11 4.96 -14.81
C GLN A 143 -26.67 4.31 -16.07
N PRO A 144 -27.90 3.69 -16.01
CA PRO A 144 -28.55 3.19 -17.22
C PRO A 144 -28.65 4.39 -18.17
N GLN A 145 -28.19 4.24 -19.40
CA GLN A 145 -28.54 5.18 -20.45
C GLN A 145 -30.08 5.18 -20.49
N GLN A 146 -30.69 6.24 -20.01
CA GLN A 146 -32.14 6.43 -20.15
C GLN A 146 -32.39 6.47 -21.65
N VAL A 147 -32.85 5.35 -22.20
CA VAL A 147 -33.37 5.32 -23.57
C VAL A 147 -34.51 6.34 -23.58
N PRO A 148 -34.44 7.38 -24.44
CA PRO A 148 -35.48 8.39 -24.50
C PRO A 148 -36.82 7.69 -24.74
N ALA A 149 -37.81 8.00 -23.89
CA ALA A 149 -39.16 7.41 -23.93
C ALA A 149 -39.87 7.55 -25.31
N ALA A 150 -39.28 8.32 -26.24
CA ALA A 150 -39.73 8.49 -27.62
C ALA A 150 -39.58 7.23 -28.50
N GLN A 151 -38.74 6.26 -28.14
CA GLN A 151 -38.55 5.03 -28.93
C GLN A 151 -39.41 3.83 -28.47
N GLN A 152 -40.17 3.96 -27.41
CA GLN A 152 -41.07 2.90 -26.91
C GLN A 152 -42.50 2.92 -27.52
N LYS A 153 -42.77 3.74 -28.51
CA LYS A 153 -44.13 3.95 -29.07
C LYS A 153 -44.32 3.43 -30.50
N ILE A 154 -43.39 2.64 -31.03
CA ILE A 154 -43.48 2.06 -32.38
C ILE A 154 -43.25 0.54 -32.29
N ASP A 155 -44.14 -0.20 -31.60
CA ASP A 155 -44.42 -1.64 -31.78
C ASP A 155 -45.87 -1.91 -31.36
#